data_861d3b2895d2348b12c8c226e4abe34b
#
_entry.id   861d3b2895d2348b12c8c226e4abe34b
#
_cell.length_a   1.000
_cell.length_b   1.000
_cell.length_c   1.000
_cell.angle_alpha   90.00
_cell.angle_beta   90.00
_cell.angle_gamma   90.00
#
_symmetry.space_group_name_H-M   'P 1'
#
loop_
_entity.id
_entity.type
_entity.pdbx_description
1 polymer ?
#
loop_
_entity_poly.entity_id
_entity_poly.type
_entity_poly.pdbx_seq_one_letter_code
_entity_poly.pdbx_strand_id
1 'polypeptide(L)'
;MSVITVSVSDAQHRIVPVASNLVHFALSGPGKILGVGNGDPSCHELDVYIPQLATHSIPENTGWRWKQVPNIYDNRLAEFRTDFDDSSWDKTDVQSDNAQWNAEEQAVFRTKITVSESDLAAPAVELCFGRIHNEGFVYVNGRRVGESNDPDVPSAFDVKPFLHSGENTIAVGVANWGGPGGITKGMSLRIADRPILPEWQRSVFNGLAQILVQSTREPGEIQLTASADGLSPATVTIQSQPCAPRPFVP
;
A
#
# COMPACT_ATOMS: atom_id res chain seq x y z
N MET A 1 -7.33 -22.24 -9.93
CA MET A 1 -5.88 -22.00 -10.11
C MET A 1 -5.37 -22.94 -11.17
N SER A 2 -4.62 -22.45 -12.13
CA SER A 2 -4.05 -23.19 -13.26
C SER A 2 -2.53 -23.06 -13.26
N VAL A 3 -1.83 -24.17 -13.49
CA VAL A 3 -0.38 -24.22 -13.73
C VAL A 3 -0.20 -24.40 -15.23
N ILE A 4 0.49 -23.45 -15.86
CA ILE A 4 0.68 -23.45 -17.31
C ILE A 4 2.18 -23.59 -17.57
N THR A 5 2.54 -24.56 -18.41
CA THR A 5 3.91 -24.72 -18.89
C THR A 5 4.08 -24.00 -20.20
N VAL A 6 5.11 -23.18 -20.31
CA VAL A 6 5.53 -22.52 -21.53
C VAL A 6 6.78 -23.20 -22.03
N SER A 7 6.87 -23.44 -23.34
CA SER A 7 8.02 -24.06 -23.97
C SER A 7 8.47 -23.28 -25.19
N VAL A 8 9.77 -23.19 -25.38
CA VAL A 8 10.37 -22.76 -26.64
C VAL A 8 10.55 -23.99 -27.53
N SER A 9 9.98 -23.93 -28.72
CA SER A 9 10.00 -25.03 -29.68
C SER A 9 10.47 -24.58 -31.05
N ASP A 10 11.01 -25.54 -31.82
CA ASP A 10 11.39 -25.36 -33.23
C ASP A 10 10.14 -25.41 -34.16
N ALA A 11 10.39 -25.22 -35.44
CA ALA A 11 9.35 -25.27 -36.49
C ALA A 11 8.63 -26.64 -36.62
N GLN A 12 9.18 -27.70 -36.04
CA GLN A 12 8.59 -29.03 -35.95
C GLN A 12 7.93 -29.30 -34.60
N HIS A 13 7.70 -28.23 -33.76
CA HIS A 13 7.09 -28.30 -32.42
C HIS A 13 7.88 -29.15 -31.40
N ARG A 14 9.19 -29.34 -31.59
CA ARG A 14 10.06 -30.01 -30.62
C ARG A 14 10.64 -28.98 -29.66
N ILE A 15 10.64 -29.27 -28.39
CA ILE A 15 11.23 -28.40 -27.37
C ILE A 15 12.73 -28.23 -27.66
N VAL A 16 13.21 -27.00 -27.57
CA VAL A 16 14.62 -26.64 -27.74
C VAL A 16 15.30 -26.59 -26.36
N PRO A 17 15.96 -27.68 -25.92
CA PRO A 17 16.44 -27.79 -24.53
C PRO A 17 17.63 -26.87 -24.20
N VAL A 18 18.20 -26.22 -25.19
CA VAL A 18 19.28 -25.22 -25.01
C VAL A 18 18.76 -23.78 -25.01
N ALA A 19 17.45 -23.60 -25.16
CA ALA A 19 16.86 -22.26 -25.13
C ALA A 19 16.92 -21.66 -23.73
N SER A 20 17.30 -20.39 -23.64
CA SER A 20 17.37 -19.57 -22.42
C SER A 20 16.70 -18.20 -22.60
N ASN A 21 15.75 -18.10 -23.54
CA ASN A 21 15.07 -16.86 -23.86
C ASN A 21 14.34 -16.29 -22.63
N LEU A 22 14.38 -14.97 -22.45
CA LEU A 22 13.50 -14.26 -21.53
C LEU A 22 12.10 -14.20 -22.11
N VAL A 23 11.13 -14.79 -21.43
CA VAL A 23 9.72 -14.81 -21.83
C VAL A 23 8.95 -13.80 -20.98
N HIS A 24 8.20 -12.92 -21.64
CA HIS A 24 7.28 -11.96 -21.05
C HIS A 24 5.86 -12.52 -21.07
N PHE A 25 5.12 -12.27 -20.00
CA PHE A 25 3.75 -12.77 -19.84
C PHE A 25 2.77 -11.61 -19.70
N ALA A 26 1.73 -11.62 -20.52
CA ALA A 26 0.60 -10.71 -20.45
C ALA A 26 -0.67 -11.50 -20.16
N LEU A 27 -1.48 -11.01 -19.19
CA LEU A 27 -2.75 -11.60 -18.83
C LEU A 27 -3.88 -10.59 -19.03
N SER A 28 -4.98 -11.06 -19.59
CA SER A 28 -6.23 -10.29 -19.69
C SER A 28 -7.40 -11.12 -19.19
N GLY A 29 -8.52 -10.44 -18.84
CA GLY A 29 -9.71 -11.10 -18.29
C GLY A 29 -9.68 -11.22 -16.74
N PRO A 30 -10.66 -11.95 -16.15
CA PRO A 30 -10.87 -12.02 -14.71
C PRO A 30 -9.88 -12.98 -14.01
N GLY A 31 -8.58 -12.72 -14.14
CA GLY A 31 -7.49 -13.50 -13.56
C GLY A 31 -6.34 -12.65 -13.04
N LYS A 32 -5.43 -13.30 -12.33
CA LYS A 32 -4.14 -12.72 -11.90
C LYS A 32 -3.05 -13.77 -11.96
N ILE A 33 -1.83 -13.31 -12.28
CA ILE A 33 -0.64 -14.15 -12.18
C ILE A 33 -0.22 -14.14 -10.71
N LEU A 34 0.08 -15.32 -10.16
CA LEU A 34 0.57 -15.48 -8.79
C LEU A 34 2.07 -15.65 -8.71
N GLY A 35 2.68 -16.21 -9.77
CA GLY A 35 4.10 -16.46 -9.79
C GLY A 35 4.55 -17.11 -11.09
N VAL A 36 5.86 -17.09 -11.29
CA VAL A 36 6.57 -17.70 -12.43
C VAL A 36 7.75 -18.51 -11.92
N GLY A 37 8.17 -19.52 -12.66
CA GLY A 37 9.32 -20.35 -12.33
C GLY A 37 9.87 -21.06 -13.56
N ASN A 38 11.09 -21.59 -13.50
CA ASN A 38 11.70 -22.35 -14.60
C ASN A 38 12.38 -23.65 -14.15
N GLY A 39 12.41 -23.92 -12.84
CA GLY A 39 13.05 -25.12 -12.29
C GLY A 39 14.58 -25.07 -12.22
N ASP A 40 15.21 -23.95 -12.54
CA ASP A 40 16.64 -23.73 -12.37
C ASP A 40 16.96 -23.37 -10.92
N PRO A 41 17.69 -24.22 -10.17
CA PRO A 41 18.03 -23.95 -8.77
C PRO A 41 19.03 -22.79 -8.60
N SER A 42 19.68 -22.35 -9.68
CA SER A 42 20.61 -21.21 -9.68
C SER A 42 19.99 -19.91 -10.16
N CYS A 43 18.70 -19.90 -10.47
CA CYS A 43 18.00 -18.71 -10.97
C CYS A 43 17.80 -17.69 -9.84
N HIS A 44 18.17 -16.44 -10.08
CA HIS A 44 17.99 -15.30 -9.17
C HIS A 44 16.89 -14.32 -9.63
N GLU A 45 16.14 -14.63 -10.68
CA GLU A 45 14.98 -13.85 -11.12
C GLU A 45 13.85 -13.99 -10.10
N LEU A 46 13.04 -12.93 -9.93
CA LEU A 46 11.93 -12.95 -8.99
C LEU A 46 10.85 -13.95 -9.41
N ASP A 47 10.44 -14.81 -8.51
CA ASP A 47 9.33 -15.75 -8.72
C ASP A 47 7.96 -15.09 -8.58
N VAL A 48 7.88 -14.01 -7.81
CA VAL A 48 6.67 -13.27 -7.51
C VAL A 48 6.92 -11.78 -7.66
N TYR A 49 6.01 -11.10 -8.35
CA TYR A 49 6.03 -9.65 -8.52
C TYR A 49 4.84 -9.04 -7.78
N ILE A 50 5.12 -8.15 -6.84
CA ILE A 50 4.11 -7.43 -6.08
C ILE A 50 3.78 -6.13 -6.84
N PRO A 51 2.50 -5.88 -7.16
CA PRO A 51 2.09 -4.60 -7.74
C PRO A 51 2.51 -3.44 -6.84
N GLN A 52 3.13 -2.44 -7.42
CA GLN A 52 3.46 -1.19 -6.75
C GLN A 52 2.40 -0.13 -7.09
N LEU A 53 2.21 0.83 -6.20
CA LEU A 53 1.41 2.01 -6.48
C LEU A 53 2.33 3.18 -6.79
N ALA A 54 2.10 3.85 -7.92
CA ALA A 54 2.63 5.18 -8.11
C ALA A 54 1.92 6.11 -7.13
N THR A 55 2.67 6.87 -6.36
CA THR A 55 2.11 7.76 -5.34
C THR A 55 2.69 9.16 -5.48
N HIS A 56 1.90 10.15 -5.11
CA HIS A 56 2.38 11.48 -4.81
C HIS A 56 2.01 11.85 -3.37
N SER A 57 2.72 12.81 -2.79
CA SER A 57 2.49 13.24 -1.40
C SER A 57 2.16 14.72 -1.35
N ILE A 58 1.14 15.06 -0.60
CA ILE A 58 0.74 16.44 -0.30
C ILE A 58 1.22 16.72 1.13
N PRO A 59 2.20 17.60 1.34
CA PRO A 59 2.65 17.98 2.68
C PRO A 59 1.56 18.73 3.43
N GLU A 60 1.31 18.33 4.68
CA GLU A 60 0.31 18.92 5.57
C GLU A 60 0.96 19.28 6.91
N ASN A 61 2.01 20.12 6.86
CA ASN A 61 2.89 20.41 7.99
C ASN A 61 2.43 21.62 8.82
N THR A 62 1.62 22.50 8.23
CA THR A 62 1.18 23.77 8.82
C THR A 62 -0.25 23.69 9.33
N GLY A 63 -0.66 24.68 10.11
CA GLY A 63 -2.02 24.75 10.64
C GLY A 63 -2.28 23.86 11.85
N TRP A 64 -1.23 23.18 12.33
CA TRP A 64 -1.32 22.36 13.53
C TRP A 64 -1.47 23.20 14.78
N ARG A 65 -2.28 22.66 15.69
CA ARG A 65 -2.44 23.18 17.05
C ARG A 65 -2.23 22.04 18.02
N TRP A 66 -1.73 22.34 19.21
CA TRP A 66 -1.50 21.34 20.22
C TRP A 66 -1.75 21.87 21.62
N LYS A 67 -2.02 20.94 22.53
CA LYS A 67 -2.18 21.22 23.96
C LYS A 67 -1.84 19.99 24.77
N GLN A 68 -1.19 20.18 25.90
CA GLN A 68 -0.99 19.14 26.88
C GLN A 68 -2.33 18.69 27.49
N VAL A 69 -2.46 17.39 27.70
CA VAL A 69 -3.64 16.77 28.30
C VAL A 69 -3.20 15.72 29.33
N PRO A 70 -4.01 15.46 30.36
CA PRO A 70 -3.60 14.55 31.43
C PRO A 70 -3.56 13.07 31.02
N ASN A 71 -4.31 12.67 29.98
CA ASN A 71 -4.40 11.28 29.59
C ASN A 71 -4.91 11.12 28.14
N ILE A 72 -4.06 10.67 27.24
CA ILE A 72 -4.42 10.38 25.82
C ILE A 72 -5.03 8.98 25.63
N TYR A 73 -5.00 8.11 26.63
CA TYR A 73 -5.49 6.73 26.52
C TYR A 73 -7.01 6.62 26.64
N ASP A 74 -7.69 7.69 27.08
CA ASP A 74 -9.15 7.75 26.99
C ASP A 74 -9.57 8.10 25.56
N ASN A 75 -10.01 7.11 24.79
CA ASN A 75 -10.47 7.28 23.42
C ASN A 75 -11.75 8.13 23.27
N ARG A 76 -12.36 8.55 24.38
CA ARG A 76 -13.55 9.42 24.43
C ARG A 76 -13.19 10.89 24.68
N LEU A 77 -11.89 11.24 24.72
CA LEU A 77 -11.47 12.63 24.86
C LEU A 77 -12.21 13.51 23.85
N ALA A 78 -12.74 14.62 24.35
CA ALA A 78 -13.43 15.59 23.50
C ALA A 78 -12.51 16.17 22.42
N GLU A 79 -11.23 16.25 22.72
CA GLU A 79 -10.16 16.72 21.85
C GLU A 79 -10.00 15.90 20.57
N PHE A 80 -10.45 14.64 20.53
CA PHE A 80 -10.43 13.81 19.31
C PHE A 80 -11.64 14.05 18.41
N ARG A 81 -12.67 14.74 18.87
CA ARG A 81 -13.93 14.94 18.13
C ARG A 81 -13.79 16.04 17.08
N THR A 82 -14.58 15.94 16.02
CA THR A 82 -14.59 16.92 14.92
C THR A 82 -15.16 18.28 15.35
N ASP A 83 -16.09 18.31 16.28
CA ASP A 83 -16.77 19.52 16.78
C ASP A 83 -16.02 20.23 17.92
N PHE A 84 -14.84 19.75 18.31
CA PHE A 84 -14.05 20.37 19.36
C PHE A 84 -13.40 21.68 18.88
N ASP A 85 -13.53 22.74 19.70
CA ASP A 85 -12.89 24.04 19.44
C ASP A 85 -11.47 24.07 20.01
N ASP A 86 -10.49 24.05 19.10
CA ASP A 86 -9.07 24.15 19.40
C ASP A 86 -8.48 25.55 19.15
N SER A 87 -9.32 26.57 18.96
CA SER A 87 -8.88 27.92 18.57
C SER A 87 -7.94 28.58 19.58
N SER A 88 -8.03 28.21 20.86
CA SER A 88 -7.20 28.70 21.95
C SER A 88 -5.88 27.93 22.14
N TRP A 89 -5.63 26.88 21.37
CA TRP A 89 -4.43 26.06 21.51
C TRP A 89 -3.22 26.71 20.87
N ASP A 90 -2.03 26.28 21.32
CA ASP A 90 -0.76 26.72 20.75
C ASP A 90 -0.62 26.25 19.30
N LYS A 91 -0.15 27.16 18.44
CA LYS A 91 0.15 26.82 17.04
C LYS A 91 1.53 26.20 16.92
N THR A 92 1.65 25.25 16.03
CA THR A 92 2.94 24.61 15.72
C THR A 92 3.06 24.25 14.25
N ASP A 93 4.28 23.95 13.83
CA ASP A 93 4.64 23.33 12.57
C ASP A 93 5.30 21.99 12.88
N VAL A 94 4.93 20.94 12.17
CA VAL A 94 5.45 19.60 12.41
C VAL A 94 6.56 19.18 11.44
N GLN A 95 6.98 20.07 10.54
CA GLN A 95 8.01 19.78 9.52
C GLN A 95 9.41 19.65 10.11
N SER A 96 9.73 20.48 11.10
CA SER A 96 11.07 20.53 11.69
C SER A 96 11.38 19.32 12.58
N ASP A 97 12.66 19.11 12.89
CA ASP A 97 13.09 18.15 13.92
C ASP A 97 12.97 18.72 15.35
N ASN A 98 12.47 19.95 15.49
CA ASN A 98 12.29 20.58 16.81
C ASN A 98 11.08 19.99 17.51
N ALA A 99 11.31 19.42 18.67
CA ALA A 99 10.25 18.95 19.56
C ALA A 99 9.38 20.12 20.06
N GLN A 100 8.10 19.85 20.29
CA GLN A 100 7.18 20.84 20.85
C GLN A 100 7.37 20.99 22.37
N TRP A 101 7.86 19.95 23.04
CA TRP A 101 8.26 19.98 24.44
C TRP A 101 9.42 19.01 24.71
N ASN A 102 9.96 19.03 25.93
CA ASN A 102 11.08 18.18 26.33
C ASN A 102 10.86 17.67 27.76
N ALA A 103 9.83 16.84 27.94
CA ALA A 103 9.45 16.27 29.22
C ALA A 103 8.65 14.98 29.04
N GLU A 104 8.45 14.23 30.14
CA GLU A 104 7.51 13.11 30.18
C GLU A 104 6.08 13.66 30.33
N GLU A 105 5.37 13.78 29.21
CA GLU A 105 4.07 14.42 29.13
C GLU A 105 3.22 13.85 27.99
N GLN A 106 1.93 14.17 28.04
CA GLN A 106 0.97 13.79 27.01
C GLN A 106 0.31 15.02 26.40
N ALA A 107 0.07 14.96 25.10
CA ALA A 107 -0.56 16.06 24.37
C ALA A 107 -1.47 15.55 23.26
N VAL A 108 -2.41 16.39 22.85
CA VAL A 108 -3.18 16.20 21.61
C VAL A 108 -2.78 17.27 20.61
N PHE A 109 -2.52 16.82 19.40
CA PHE A 109 -2.29 17.65 18.21
C PHE A 109 -3.52 17.60 17.32
N ARG A 110 -3.85 18.71 16.69
CA ARG A 110 -4.98 18.79 15.76
C ARG A 110 -4.63 19.63 14.55
N THR A 111 -5.16 19.22 13.40
CA THR A 111 -5.18 20.03 12.18
C THR A 111 -6.39 19.70 11.33
N LYS A 112 -6.64 20.50 10.31
CA LYS A 112 -7.64 20.25 9.29
C LYS A 112 -6.96 20.16 7.93
N ILE A 113 -7.34 19.16 7.15
CA ILE A 113 -6.88 18.95 5.79
C ILE A 113 -8.06 18.99 4.83
N THR A 114 -7.81 19.41 3.60
CA THR A 114 -8.85 19.39 2.55
C THR A 114 -8.53 18.26 1.56
N VAL A 115 -9.51 17.38 1.34
CA VAL A 115 -9.39 16.25 0.43
C VAL A 115 -10.36 16.44 -0.73
N SER A 116 -9.87 16.30 -1.96
CA SER A 116 -10.70 16.42 -3.16
C SER A 116 -11.42 15.10 -3.50
N GLU A 117 -12.47 15.19 -4.32
CA GLU A 117 -13.13 13.99 -4.85
C GLU A 117 -12.18 13.12 -5.69
N SER A 118 -11.24 13.74 -6.42
CA SER A 118 -10.23 13.04 -7.19
C SER A 118 -9.27 12.26 -6.31
N ASP A 119 -8.88 12.80 -5.14
CA ASP A 119 -8.03 12.11 -4.17
C ASP A 119 -8.75 10.88 -3.58
N LEU A 120 -10.04 11.02 -3.27
CA LEU A 120 -10.86 9.91 -2.78
C LEU A 120 -11.12 8.84 -3.83
N ALA A 121 -11.10 9.17 -5.11
CA ALA A 121 -11.19 8.21 -6.20
C ALA A 121 -9.91 7.35 -6.35
N ALA A 122 -8.79 7.80 -5.79
CA ALA A 122 -7.52 7.07 -5.83
C ALA A 122 -7.63 5.66 -5.22
N PRO A 123 -6.83 4.68 -5.67
CA PRO A 123 -6.84 3.32 -5.11
C PRO A 123 -6.56 3.25 -3.61
N ALA A 124 -5.63 4.08 -3.11
CA ALA A 124 -5.31 4.19 -1.69
C ALA A 124 -4.97 5.63 -1.32
N VAL A 125 -5.28 6.00 -0.06
CA VAL A 125 -4.93 7.29 0.53
C VAL A 125 -4.40 7.01 1.94
N GLU A 126 -3.16 7.40 2.19
CA GLU A 126 -2.47 7.16 3.45
C GLU A 126 -2.05 8.45 4.12
N LEU A 127 -2.16 8.50 5.44
CA LEU A 127 -1.62 9.55 6.28
C LEU A 127 -0.26 9.11 6.80
N CYS A 128 0.80 9.85 6.42
CA CYS A 128 2.18 9.51 6.73
C CYS A 128 2.77 10.53 7.69
N PHE A 129 3.42 10.05 8.75
CA PHE A 129 4.17 10.86 9.71
C PHE A 129 5.65 10.50 9.66
N GLY A 130 6.53 11.51 9.61
CA GLY A 130 7.97 11.29 9.68
C GLY A 130 8.40 10.80 11.06
N ARG A 131 7.79 11.35 12.13
CA ARG A 131 8.04 10.90 13.50
C ARG A 131 6.90 11.33 14.44
N ILE A 132 6.46 10.42 15.30
CA ILE A 132 5.64 10.67 16.47
C ILE A 132 6.44 10.16 17.69
N HIS A 133 6.71 11.03 18.68
CA HIS A 133 7.47 10.69 19.87
C HIS A 133 6.55 10.20 20.99
N ASN A 134 6.85 9.18 21.55
CA ASN A 134 7.23 7.84 21.60
C ASN A 134 6.08 6.96 21.15
N GLU A 135 4.86 7.28 21.61
CA GLU A 135 3.61 6.57 21.31
C GLU A 135 2.58 7.58 20.78
N GLY A 136 1.88 7.21 19.72
CA GLY A 136 0.88 8.05 19.10
C GLY A 136 -0.37 7.33 18.69
N PHE A 137 -1.54 7.94 18.97
CA PHE A 137 -2.86 7.46 18.53
C PHE A 137 -3.43 8.42 17.51
N VAL A 138 -3.63 7.93 16.29
CA VAL A 138 -4.06 8.75 15.17
C VAL A 138 -5.57 8.62 14.96
N TYR A 139 -6.24 9.75 14.84
CA TYR A 139 -7.67 9.85 14.59
C TYR A 139 -7.94 10.68 13.34
N VAL A 140 -8.90 10.22 12.54
CA VAL A 140 -9.45 10.94 11.39
C VAL A 140 -10.96 11.08 11.61
N ASN A 141 -11.46 12.30 11.57
CA ASN A 141 -12.87 12.61 11.77
C ASN A 141 -13.46 11.97 13.05
N GLY A 142 -12.68 12.00 14.13
CA GLY A 142 -13.08 11.46 15.45
C GLY A 142 -12.98 9.94 15.57
N ARG A 143 -12.50 9.23 14.54
CA ARG A 143 -12.34 7.76 14.55
C ARG A 143 -10.86 7.38 14.59
N ARG A 144 -10.48 6.51 15.52
CA ARG A 144 -9.12 5.99 15.61
C ARG A 144 -8.81 5.14 14.39
N VAL A 145 -7.70 5.46 13.69
CA VAL A 145 -7.25 4.78 12.48
C VAL A 145 -5.99 3.93 12.71
N GLY A 146 -5.23 4.22 13.76
CA GLY A 146 -4.05 3.45 14.07
C GLY A 146 -3.23 4.01 15.23
N GLU A 147 -2.09 3.39 15.48
CA GLU A 147 -1.11 3.77 16.51
C GLU A 147 0.32 3.68 15.98
N SER A 148 1.20 4.50 16.51
CA SER A 148 2.64 4.48 16.30
C SER A 148 3.32 4.27 17.65
N ASN A 149 4.19 3.25 17.74
CA ASN A 149 4.86 2.84 18.99
C ASN A 149 6.40 2.89 18.87
N ASP A 150 6.91 3.38 17.76
CA ASP A 150 8.34 3.49 17.51
C ASP A 150 8.65 4.86 16.87
N PRO A 151 9.33 5.78 17.61
CA PRO A 151 9.63 7.09 17.08
C PRO A 151 10.72 7.10 16.00
N ASP A 152 11.46 6.02 15.84
CA ASP A 152 12.53 5.93 14.83
C ASP A 152 12.05 5.40 13.49
N VAL A 153 10.80 4.92 13.43
CA VAL A 153 10.18 4.39 12.21
C VAL A 153 9.05 5.33 11.75
N PRO A 154 9.09 5.85 10.51
CA PRO A 154 7.97 6.59 9.96
C PRO A 154 6.69 5.76 9.94
N SER A 155 5.57 6.38 10.29
CA SER A 155 4.27 5.72 10.36
C SER A 155 3.42 6.06 9.15
N ALA A 156 2.65 5.08 8.64
CA ALA A 156 1.69 5.26 7.57
C ALA A 156 0.38 4.52 7.90
N PHE A 157 -0.75 5.20 7.69
CA PHE A 157 -2.09 4.69 8.02
C PHE A 157 -3.00 4.79 6.80
N ASP A 158 -3.67 3.70 6.41
CA ASP A 158 -4.74 3.77 5.42
C ASP A 158 -5.92 4.54 6.02
N VAL A 159 -6.15 5.73 5.47
CA VAL A 159 -7.20 6.63 5.97
C VAL A 159 -8.37 6.80 4.99
N LYS A 160 -8.28 6.24 3.79
CA LYS A 160 -9.31 6.37 2.78
C LYS A 160 -10.73 6.05 3.29
N PRO A 161 -10.97 4.98 4.10
CA PRO A 161 -12.30 4.66 4.61
C PRO A 161 -12.86 5.68 5.62
N PHE A 162 -12.04 6.60 6.11
CA PHE A 162 -12.38 7.57 7.15
C PHE A 162 -12.50 9.01 6.63
N LEU A 163 -12.07 9.24 5.38
CA LEU A 163 -12.08 10.55 4.74
C LEU A 163 -13.40 10.82 3.99
N HIS A 164 -13.73 12.09 3.83
CA HIS A 164 -14.75 12.58 2.92
C HIS A 164 -14.24 13.77 2.10
N SER A 165 -14.93 14.11 1.03
CA SER A 165 -14.60 15.30 0.22
C SER A 165 -14.80 16.56 1.07
N GLY A 166 -13.87 17.50 0.92
CA GLY A 166 -13.84 18.74 1.68
C GLY A 166 -12.94 18.64 2.92
N GLU A 167 -13.30 19.38 3.97
CA GLU A 167 -12.49 19.50 5.19
C GLU A 167 -12.60 18.25 6.07
N ASN A 168 -11.46 17.70 6.47
CA ASN A 168 -11.35 16.56 7.38
C ASN A 168 -10.48 16.94 8.59
N THR A 169 -10.87 16.50 9.76
CA THR A 169 -10.12 16.73 11.00
C THR A 169 -9.16 15.57 11.27
N ILE A 170 -7.89 15.90 11.49
CA ILE A 170 -6.87 14.99 11.98
C ILE A 170 -6.58 15.34 13.43
N ALA A 171 -6.57 14.34 14.31
CA ALA A 171 -6.14 14.49 15.70
C ALA A 171 -5.15 13.38 16.05
N VAL A 172 -4.11 13.71 16.82
CA VAL A 172 -3.08 12.78 17.24
C VAL A 172 -2.84 12.95 18.74
N GLY A 173 -3.13 11.93 19.51
CA GLY A 173 -2.70 11.86 20.90
C GLY A 173 -1.26 11.37 20.96
N VAL A 174 -0.38 12.07 21.65
CA VAL A 174 1.04 11.74 21.78
C VAL A 174 1.38 11.56 23.24
N ALA A 175 1.97 10.40 23.62
CA ALA A 175 2.60 10.19 24.93
C ALA A 175 4.11 10.16 24.73
N ASN A 176 4.80 11.02 25.49
CA ASN A 176 6.26 11.07 25.54
C ASN A 176 6.75 10.58 26.90
N TRP A 177 7.70 9.67 26.88
CA TRP A 177 8.26 9.04 28.09
C TRP A 177 9.53 9.76 28.60
N GLY A 178 9.83 10.94 28.06
CA GLY A 178 10.97 11.75 28.39
C GLY A 178 11.80 12.16 27.18
N GLY A 179 12.57 13.24 27.31
CA GLY A 179 13.28 13.85 26.20
C GLY A 179 12.37 14.59 25.22
N PRO A 180 12.77 14.72 23.95
CA PRO A 180 11.99 15.42 22.94
C PRO A 180 10.62 14.80 22.74
N GLY A 181 9.54 15.60 22.71
CA GLY A 181 8.17 15.17 22.51
C GLY A 181 7.45 15.88 21.39
N GLY A 182 6.44 15.25 20.83
CA GLY A 182 5.58 15.82 19.81
C GLY A 182 5.61 15.11 18.47
N ILE A 183 5.22 15.84 17.42
CA ILE A 183 5.25 15.38 16.02
C ILE A 183 6.35 16.15 15.30
N THR A 184 7.28 15.45 14.65
CA THR A 184 8.40 16.03 13.92
C THR A 184 8.62 15.33 12.58
N LYS A 185 9.52 15.86 11.73
CA LYS A 185 9.85 15.35 10.39
C LYS A 185 8.68 15.31 9.41
N GLY A 186 7.64 16.08 9.68
CA GLY A 186 6.53 16.30 8.78
C GLY A 186 5.39 15.27 8.83
N MET A 187 4.27 15.72 8.28
CA MET A 187 3.11 14.91 7.96
C MET A 187 2.70 15.16 6.52
N SER A 188 2.27 14.13 5.83
CA SER A 188 1.74 14.23 4.47
C SER A 188 0.58 13.27 4.22
N LEU A 189 -0.29 13.67 3.29
CA LEU A 189 -1.26 12.79 2.68
C LEU A 189 -0.62 12.16 1.44
N ARG A 190 -0.40 10.85 1.45
CA ARG A 190 0.13 10.08 0.32
C ARG A 190 -1.00 9.45 -0.47
N ILE A 191 -1.12 9.83 -1.72
CA ILE A 191 -2.21 9.43 -2.61
C ILE A 191 -1.66 8.50 -3.67
N ALA A 192 -2.32 7.37 -3.88
CA ALA A 192 -1.97 6.42 -4.94
C ALA A 192 -2.60 6.86 -6.26
N ASP A 193 -1.78 7.23 -7.25
CA ASP A 193 -2.27 7.68 -8.54
C ASP A 193 -2.83 6.53 -9.38
N ARG A 194 -2.09 5.41 -9.44
CA ARG A 194 -2.46 4.22 -10.20
C ARG A 194 -1.64 3.01 -9.76
N PRO A 195 -2.15 1.78 -9.95
CA PRO A 195 -1.32 0.59 -9.85
C PRO A 195 -0.24 0.60 -10.95
N ILE A 196 1.01 0.34 -10.55
CA ILE A 196 2.06 -0.05 -11.47
C ILE A 196 1.98 -1.58 -11.55
N LEU A 197 1.46 -2.08 -12.67
CA LEU A 197 1.37 -3.52 -12.89
C LEU A 197 2.80 -4.08 -13.06
N PRO A 198 3.13 -5.18 -12.40
CA PRO A 198 4.42 -5.81 -12.59
C PRO A 198 4.54 -6.35 -14.02
N GLU A 199 5.71 -6.22 -14.60
CA GLU A 199 6.06 -6.89 -15.84
C GLU A 199 6.45 -8.33 -15.52
N TRP A 200 5.55 -9.25 -15.75
CA TRP A 200 5.78 -10.67 -15.51
C TRP A 200 6.71 -11.26 -16.56
N GLN A 201 7.83 -11.78 -16.14
CA GLN A 201 8.84 -12.35 -17.02
C GLN A 201 9.60 -13.50 -16.33
N ARG A 202 10.15 -14.41 -17.13
CA ARG A 202 11.01 -15.50 -16.66
C ARG A 202 11.84 -16.03 -17.82
N SER A 203 13.15 -16.19 -17.61
CA SER A 203 14.00 -16.94 -18.53
C SER A 203 13.62 -18.42 -18.54
N VAL A 204 13.53 -19.03 -19.72
CA VAL A 204 13.33 -20.48 -19.78
C VAL A 204 14.63 -21.22 -19.39
N PHE A 205 14.44 -22.34 -18.70
CA PHE A 205 15.52 -23.28 -18.38
C PHE A 205 15.23 -24.60 -19.07
N ASN A 206 16.19 -25.14 -19.80
CA ASN A 206 15.98 -26.30 -20.69
C ASN A 206 14.78 -26.11 -21.66
N GLY A 207 14.59 -24.88 -22.12
CA GLY A 207 13.47 -24.51 -23.00
C GLY A 207 12.10 -24.43 -22.34
N LEU A 208 12.02 -24.46 -21.00
CA LEU A 208 10.76 -24.51 -20.24
C LEU A 208 10.67 -23.40 -19.19
N ALA A 209 9.46 -22.89 -18.99
CA ALA A 209 9.06 -22.08 -17.83
C ALA A 209 7.65 -22.44 -17.38
N GLN A 210 7.29 -22.09 -16.17
CA GLN A 210 5.95 -22.27 -15.60
C GLN A 210 5.38 -20.95 -15.11
N ILE A 211 4.06 -20.83 -15.19
CA ILE A 211 3.32 -19.69 -14.71
C ILE A 211 2.07 -20.16 -13.96
N LEU A 212 1.80 -19.53 -12.83
CA LEU A 212 0.64 -19.78 -11.97
C LEU A 212 -0.41 -18.71 -12.20
N VAL A 213 -1.60 -19.11 -12.67
CA VAL A 213 -2.74 -18.20 -12.89
C VAL A 213 -3.88 -18.57 -11.96
N GLN A 214 -4.42 -17.56 -11.27
CA GLN A 214 -5.61 -17.68 -10.44
C GLN A 214 -6.76 -16.86 -11.04
N SER A 215 -7.93 -17.46 -11.19
CA SER A 215 -9.17 -16.71 -11.51
C SER A 215 -9.56 -15.81 -10.33
N THR A 216 -10.16 -14.68 -10.62
CA THR A 216 -10.87 -13.86 -9.64
C THR A 216 -12.20 -14.52 -9.23
N ARG A 217 -13.03 -13.81 -8.47
CA ARG A 217 -14.40 -14.27 -8.16
C ARG A 217 -15.37 -14.09 -9.32
N GLU A 218 -15.01 -13.31 -10.32
CA GLU A 218 -15.80 -13.11 -11.53
C GLU A 218 -15.52 -14.25 -12.51
N PRO A 219 -16.54 -14.96 -12.99
CA PRO A 219 -16.36 -15.97 -14.04
C PRO A 219 -16.12 -15.28 -15.39
N GLY A 220 -15.39 -15.95 -16.27
CA GLY A 220 -15.12 -15.43 -17.61
C GLY A 220 -13.90 -16.05 -18.27
N GLU A 221 -13.58 -15.52 -19.42
CA GLU A 221 -12.43 -15.92 -20.21
C GLU A 221 -11.18 -15.17 -19.74
N ILE A 222 -10.11 -15.92 -19.45
CA ILE A 222 -8.79 -15.42 -19.08
C ILE A 222 -7.83 -15.80 -20.21
N GLN A 223 -7.17 -14.83 -20.81
CA GLN A 223 -6.17 -15.06 -21.84
C GLN A 223 -4.76 -14.78 -21.29
N LEU A 224 -3.87 -15.76 -21.41
CA LEU A 224 -2.48 -15.64 -21.11
C LEU A 224 -1.65 -15.69 -22.39
N THR A 225 -0.89 -14.64 -22.66
CA THR A 225 0.04 -14.57 -23.80
C THR A 225 1.47 -14.59 -23.30
N ALA A 226 2.28 -15.46 -23.90
CA ALA A 226 3.73 -15.53 -23.72
C ALA A 226 4.42 -15.03 -24.99
N SER A 227 5.40 -14.13 -24.82
CA SER A 227 6.20 -13.58 -25.92
C SER A 227 7.67 -13.51 -25.55
N ALA A 228 8.55 -13.64 -26.52
CA ALA A 228 9.98 -13.46 -26.36
C ALA A 228 10.59 -12.89 -27.66
N ASP A 229 11.71 -12.19 -27.54
CA ASP A 229 12.40 -11.61 -28.69
C ASP A 229 12.79 -12.68 -29.71
N GLY A 230 12.47 -12.43 -30.99
CA GLY A 230 12.78 -13.34 -32.10
C GLY A 230 11.93 -14.60 -32.19
N LEU A 231 10.91 -14.76 -31.30
CA LEU A 231 10.00 -15.89 -31.31
C LEU A 231 8.56 -15.46 -31.60
N SER A 232 7.78 -16.35 -32.20
CA SER A 232 6.33 -16.13 -32.35
C SER A 232 5.64 -16.25 -30.98
N PRO A 233 4.76 -15.31 -30.60
CA PRO A 233 4.02 -15.39 -29.35
C PRO A 233 3.04 -16.55 -29.35
N ALA A 234 2.71 -17.05 -28.17
CA ALA A 234 1.67 -18.06 -27.96
C ALA A 234 0.66 -17.57 -26.94
N THR A 235 -0.62 -17.90 -27.17
CA THR A 235 -1.72 -17.54 -26.27
C THR A 235 -2.49 -18.78 -25.88
N VAL A 236 -2.86 -18.89 -24.59
CA VAL A 236 -3.78 -19.90 -24.07
C VAL A 236 -4.97 -19.22 -23.42
N THR A 237 -6.15 -19.79 -23.65
CA THR A 237 -7.40 -19.35 -23.05
C THR A 237 -7.82 -20.29 -21.92
N ILE A 238 -8.17 -19.72 -20.77
CA ILE A 238 -8.66 -20.42 -19.60
C ILE A 238 -10.09 -19.93 -19.32
N GLN A 239 -11.06 -20.83 -19.30
CA GLN A 239 -12.44 -20.49 -18.99
C GLN A 239 -12.71 -20.74 -17.51
N SER A 240 -12.98 -19.67 -16.73
CA SER A 240 -13.45 -19.79 -15.35
C SER A 240 -14.98 -19.85 -15.31
N GLN A 241 -15.51 -20.68 -14.41
CA GLN A 241 -16.95 -20.87 -14.25
C GLN A 241 -17.40 -20.50 -12.83
N PRO A 242 -18.65 -20.07 -12.63
CA PRO A 242 -19.20 -19.86 -11.30
C PRO A 242 -19.13 -21.16 -10.49
N CYS A 243 -18.71 -21.06 -9.24
CA CYS A 243 -18.76 -22.19 -8.31
C CYS A 243 -19.20 -21.72 -6.92
N ALA A 244 -19.74 -22.63 -6.11
CA ALA A 244 -20.02 -22.33 -4.71
C ALA A 244 -18.70 -21.99 -3.98
N PRO A 245 -18.65 -20.90 -3.19
CA PRO A 245 -17.47 -20.59 -2.40
C PRO A 245 -17.13 -21.75 -1.44
N ARG A 246 -15.87 -22.15 -1.42
CA ARG A 246 -15.40 -23.07 -0.37
C ARG A 246 -15.37 -22.35 0.98
N PRO A 247 -15.61 -23.04 2.10
CA PRO A 247 -15.43 -22.45 3.42
C PRO A 247 -14.02 -21.85 3.53
N PHE A 248 -13.95 -20.61 3.96
CA PHE A 248 -12.70 -19.91 4.18
C PHE A 248 -12.46 -19.87 5.68
N VAL A 249 -11.29 -20.31 6.12
CA VAL A 249 -10.82 -20.11 7.49
C VAL A 249 -9.96 -18.86 7.44
N PRO A 250 -10.32 -17.80 8.20
CA PRO A 250 -9.58 -16.53 8.22
C PRO A 250 -8.17 -16.69 8.79
#